data_ae63a2598e09952644e0911b66bb4a68
#
_entry.id   ae63a2598e09952644e0911b66bb4a68
#
_cell.length_a   1.000
_cell.length_b   1.000
_cell.length_c   1.000
_cell.angle_alpha   90.00
_cell.angle_beta   90.00
_cell.angle_gamma   90.00
#
_symmetry.space_group_name_H-M   'P 1'
#
loop_
_entity.id
_entity.type
_entity.pdbx_description
1 polymer ?
#
loop_
_entity_poly.entity_id
_entity_poly.type
_entity_poly.pdbx_seq_one_letter_code
_entity_poly.pdbx_strand_id
1 'polypeptide(L)'
;MFITFEGGEGAGKTTQLRLLAARLREEQYAIHETREPGGTPLANAFRALLLHPEASLRALVEAGLAPGDEHAEALLPITEVFLLSAARAQHVARIREWLAAGEIVLSDRYADATRVYQGAARGLDEDTIISAERMATGGLTPDLTLLFDIPVEEGLRRRHEAHANGDELNRLDRETLAFHERVRTGYLALAAREPSRWVILDATLTPDQLATAVWDAVTPRLPHSG
;
A
#
# COMPACT_ATOMS: atom_id res chain seq x y z
N MET A 1 16.18 -5.20 6.07
CA MET A 1 15.77 -3.84 5.64
C MET A 1 14.34 -3.87 5.15
N PHE A 2 13.51 -2.89 5.53
CA PHE A 2 12.10 -2.83 5.14
C PHE A 2 11.82 -1.54 4.34
N ILE A 3 11.40 -1.69 3.08
CA ILE A 3 11.14 -0.58 2.14
C ILE A 3 9.66 -0.62 1.72
N THR A 4 8.98 0.52 1.77
CA THR A 4 7.59 0.64 1.33
C THR A 4 7.45 1.59 0.15
N PHE A 5 6.49 1.29 -0.72
CA PHE A 5 6.16 2.03 -1.92
C PHE A 5 4.79 2.67 -1.75
N GLU A 6 4.74 3.99 -1.62
CA GLU A 6 3.53 4.75 -1.33
C GLU A 6 3.21 5.74 -2.45
N GLY A 7 1.98 6.22 -2.50
CA GLY A 7 1.52 7.18 -3.51
C GLY A 7 0.11 6.88 -4.01
N GLY A 8 -0.45 7.78 -4.81
CA GLY A 8 -1.79 7.69 -5.39
C GLY A 8 -1.96 6.52 -6.38
N GLU A 9 -3.16 6.42 -6.93
CA GLU A 9 -3.45 5.42 -7.95
C GLU A 9 -2.75 5.78 -9.28
N GLY A 10 -2.34 4.76 -10.05
CA GLY A 10 -1.64 4.96 -11.32
C GLY A 10 -0.21 5.51 -11.22
N ALA A 11 0.34 5.68 -10.01
CA ALA A 11 1.70 6.21 -9.79
C ALA A 11 2.85 5.24 -10.15
N GLY A 12 2.56 4.01 -10.56
CA GLY A 12 3.58 3.05 -11.02
C GLY A 12 4.30 2.27 -9.91
N LYS A 13 3.82 2.32 -8.67
CA LYS A 13 4.41 1.64 -7.49
C LYS A 13 4.77 0.18 -7.74
N THR A 14 3.80 -0.62 -8.15
CA THR A 14 3.98 -2.07 -8.38
C THR A 14 5.01 -2.36 -9.47
N THR A 15 5.06 -1.54 -10.53
CA THR A 15 6.07 -1.66 -11.60
C THR A 15 7.45 -1.40 -11.05
N GLN A 16 7.63 -0.32 -10.30
CA GLN A 16 8.92 0.06 -9.74
C GLN A 16 9.39 -0.91 -8.65
N LEU A 17 8.46 -1.44 -7.85
CA LEU A 17 8.77 -2.48 -6.88
C LEU A 17 9.37 -3.72 -7.57
N ARG A 18 8.76 -4.19 -8.67
CA ARG A 18 9.26 -5.34 -9.44
C ARG A 18 10.61 -5.07 -10.08
N LEU A 19 10.83 -3.87 -10.63
CA LEU A 19 12.09 -3.47 -11.22
C LEU A 19 13.22 -3.42 -10.17
N LEU A 20 12.95 -2.83 -9.01
CA LEU A 20 13.89 -2.82 -7.90
C LEU A 20 14.17 -4.24 -7.40
N ALA A 21 13.14 -5.07 -7.25
CA ALA A 21 13.27 -6.45 -6.82
C ALA A 21 14.16 -7.27 -7.77
N ALA A 22 13.96 -7.12 -9.09
CA ALA A 22 14.79 -7.79 -10.08
C ALA A 22 16.27 -7.38 -9.95
N ARG A 23 16.54 -6.08 -9.84
CA ARG A 23 17.89 -5.55 -9.72
C ARG A 23 18.58 -5.96 -8.42
N LEU A 24 17.87 -5.96 -7.29
CA LEU A 24 18.43 -6.44 -6.01
C LEU A 24 18.79 -7.93 -6.05
N ARG A 25 18.01 -8.75 -6.79
CA ARG A 25 18.36 -10.17 -7.00
C ARG A 25 19.60 -10.35 -7.85
N GLU A 26 19.78 -9.54 -8.89
CA GLU A 26 21.01 -9.51 -9.70
C GLU A 26 22.23 -9.17 -8.83
N GLU A 27 22.06 -8.27 -7.86
CA GLU A 27 23.08 -7.91 -6.86
C GLU A 27 23.18 -8.93 -5.69
N GLN A 28 22.53 -10.10 -5.82
CA GLN A 28 22.56 -11.22 -4.88
C GLN A 28 21.94 -10.95 -3.50
N TYR A 29 21.09 -9.94 -3.34
CA TYR A 29 20.33 -9.75 -2.12
C TYR A 29 19.17 -10.76 -2.01
N ALA A 30 18.97 -11.30 -0.80
CA ALA A 30 17.76 -12.05 -0.48
C ALA A 30 16.61 -11.05 -0.28
N ILE A 31 15.55 -11.17 -1.08
CA ILE A 31 14.44 -10.22 -1.05
C ILE A 31 13.08 -10.91 -0.97
N HIS A 32 12.15 -10.23 -0.33
CA HIS A 32 10.74 -10.61 -0.29
C HIS A 32 9.86 -9.48 -0.81
N GLU A 33 9.03 -9.79 -1.81
CA GLU A 33 8.04 -8.87 -2.37
C GLU A 33 6.69 -9.13 -1.73
N THR A 34 6.03 -8.08 -1.25
CA THR A 34 4.71 -8.19 -0.62
C THR A 34 3.87 -6.93 -0.87
N ARG A 35 2.65 -6.89 -0.31
CA ARG A 35 1.74 -5.75 -0.47
C ARG A 35 0.73 -5.66 0.66
N GLU A 36 0.18 -4.47 0.90
CA GLU A 36 -0.97 -4.23 1.76
C GLU A 36 -2.15 -3.54 1.04
N PRO A 37 -3.38 -3.79 1.49
CA PRO A 37 -3.75 -4.88 2.37
C PRO A 37 -3.51 -6.24 1.70
N GLY A 38 -3.10 -7.24 2.49
CA GLY A 38 -2.80 -8.57 1.97
C GLY A 38 -1.50 -9.16 2.52
N GLY A 39 -0.77 -9.92 1.69
CA GLY A 39 0.52 -10.52 2.04
C GLY A 39 0.45 -11.86 2.79
N THR A 40 -0.74 -12.28 3.26
CA THR A 40 -0.99 -13.62 3.80
C THR A 40 -2.37 -14.11 3.34
N PRO A 41 -2.67 -15.42 3.36
CA PRO A 41 -3.98 -15.93 2.96
C PRO A 41 -5.14 -15.26 3.70
N LEU A 42 -5.04 -15.10 5.02
CA LEU A 42 -6.09 -14.45 5.83
C LEU A 42 -6.16 -12.93 5.55
N ALA A 43 -5.03 -12.26 5.43
CA ALA A 43 -5.00 -10.84 5.08
C ALA A 43 -5.56 -10.58 3.67
N ASN A 44 -5.40 -11.51 2.73
CA ASN A 44 -6.02 -11.43 1.40
C ASN A 44 -7.56 -11.58 1.48
N ALA A 45 -8.10 -12.37 2.41
CA ALA A 45 -9.54 -12.43 2.64
C ALA A 45 -10.07 -11.08 3.16
N PHE A 46 -9.39 -10.45 4.12
CA PHE A 46 -9.73 -9.09 4.57
C PHE A 46 -9.62 -8.05 3.45
N ARG A 47 -8.61 -8.18 2.57
CA ARG A 47 -8.50 -7.35 1.37
C ARG A 47 -9.71 -7.50 0.45
N ALA A 48 -10.18 -8.71 0.22
CA ALA A 48 -11.35 -8.95 -0.62
C ALA A 48 -12.59 -8.27 -0.04
N LEU A 49 -12.86 -8.43 1.26
CA LEU A 49 -13.94 -7.72 1.95
C LEU A 49 -13.82 -6.19 1.85
N LEU A 50 -12.62 -5.66 1.94
CA LEU A 50 -12.38 -4.21 1.87
C LEU A 50 -12.57 -3.64 0.47
N LEU A 51 -12.04 -4.30 -0.56
CA LEU A 51 -12.00 -3.78 -1.93
C LEU A 51 -13.20 -4.18 -2.77
N HIS A 52 -13.81 -5.33 -2.48
CA HIS A 52 -14.93 -5.93 -3.20
C HIS A 52 -16.02 -6.44 -2.23
N PRO A 53 -16.59 -5.59 -1.36
CA PRO A 53 -17.49 -6.02 -0.29
C PRO A 53 -18.71 -6.79 -0.80
N GLU A 54 -19.34 -6.32 -1.87
CA GLU A 54 -20.53 -6.98 -2.45
C GLU A 54 -20.23 -8.39 -2.98
N ALA A 55 -19.13 -8.54 -3.74
CA ALA A 55 -18.72 -9.84 -4.27
C ALA A 55 -18.33 -10.80 -3.14
N SER A 56 -17.65 -10.29 -2.12
CA SER A 56 -17.23 -11.08 -0.96
C SER A 56 -18.42 -11.54 -0.14
N LEU A 57 -19.39 -10.63 0.13
CA LEU A 57 -20.62 -10.99 0.85
C LEU A 57 -21.42 -12.05 0.07
N ARG A 58 -21.59 -11.88 -1.23
CA ARG A 58 -22.27 -12.87 -2.10
C ARG A 58 -21.62 -14.26 -1.99
N ALA A 59 -20.30 -14.34 -2.07
CA ALA A 59 -19.58 -15.60 -1.93
C ALA A 59 -19.77 -16.24 -0.55
N LEU A 60 -19.84 -15.45 0.52
CA LEU A 60 -20.12 -15.94 1.87
C LEU A 60 -21.55 -16.46 2.01
N VAL A 61 -22.53 -15.77 1.41
CA VAL A 61 -23.94 -16.22 1.37
C VAL A 61 -24.06 -17.54 0.59
N GLU A 62 -23.46 -17.63 -0.60
CA GLU A 62 -23.44 -18.85 -1.41
C GLU A 62 -22.80 -20.04 -0.69
N ALA A 63 -21.77 -19.77 0.14
CA ALA A 63 -21.13 -20.78 0.99
C ALA A 63 -21.91 -21.12 2.27
N GLY A 64 -23.05 -20.46 2.54
CA GLY A 64 -23.84 -20.66 3.76
C GLY A 64 -23.17 -20.08 5.02
N LEU A 65 -22.22 -19.17 4.89
CA LEU A 65 -21.46 -18.56 5.97
C LEU A 65 -21.99 -17.18 6.39
N ALA A 66 -22.92 -16.60 5.61
CA ALA A 66 -23.61 -15.37 5.93
C ALA A 66 -25.11 -15.51 5.64
N PRO A 67 -26.00 -14.74 6.32
CA PRO A 67 -27.42 -14.73 5.99
C PRO A 67 -27.65 -14.15 4.59
N GLY A 68 -28.74 -14.60 3.94
CA GLY A 68 -29.05 -14.26 2.55
C GLY A 68 -29.63 -12.86 2.34
N ASP A 69 -28.99 -11.82 2.85
CA ASP A 69 -29.33 -10.45 2.48
C ASP A 69 -28.41 -10.03 1.31
N GLU A 70 -29.02 -9.58 0.20
CA GLU A 70 -28.34 -9.50 -1.10
C GLU A 70 -27.49 -8.22 -1.28
N HIS A 71 -27.54 -7.28 -0.35
CA HIS A 71 -26.87 -5.99 -0.48
C HIS A 71 -25.84 -5.76 0.64
N ALA A 72 -24.59 -5.59 0.24
CA ALA A 72 -23.56 -5.13 1.17
C ALA A 72 -23.84 -3.66 1.54
N GLU A 73 -23.93 -3.40 2.83
CA GLU A 73 -23.95 -2.04 3.35
C GLU A 73 -22.61 -1.33 3.05
N ALA A 74 -22.63 0.00 2.97
CA ALA A 74 -21.41 0.78 2.77
C ALA A 74 -20.46 0.61 3.98
N LEU A 75 -19.19 0.31 3.74
CA LEU A 75 -18.20 0.23 4.80
C LEU A 75 -18.01 1.60 5.44
N LEU A 76 -18.19 1.67 6.76
CA LEU A 76 -17.86 2.86 7.54
C LEU A 76 -16.34 3.06 7.53
N PRO A 77 -15.83 4.31 7.55
CA PRO A 77 -14.39 4.58 7.60
C PRO A 77 -13.65 3.86 8.73
N ILE A 78 -14.27 3.75 9.90
CA ILE A 78 -13.68 3.02 11.04
C ILE A 78 -13.65 1.49 10.80
N THR A 79 -14.63 0.94 10.11
CA THR A 79 -14.62 -0.48 9.71
C THR A 79 -13.48 -0.77 8.74
N GLU A 80 -13.19 0.16 7.81
CA GLU A 80 -12.01 0.06 6.94
C GLU A 80 -10.71 -0.01 7.75
N VAL A 81 -10.55 0.85 8.77
CA VAL A 81 -9.38 0.84 9.67
C VAL A 81 -9.24 -0.49 10.38
N PHE A 82 -10.32 -1.07 10.91
CA PHE A 82 -10.26 -2.36 11.59
C PHE A 82 -9.91 -3.51 10.64
N LEU A 83 -10.47 -3.55 9.44
CA LEU A 83 -10.12 -4.57 8.44
C LEU A 83 -8.66 -4.43 7.98
N LEU A 84 -8.18 -3.20 7.74
CA LEU A 84 -6.79 -2.91 7.41
C LEU A 84 -5.85 -3.33 8.55
N SER A 85 -6.21 -3.02 9.80
CA SER A 85 -5.42 -3.36 10.97
C SER A 85 -5.36 -4.87 11.21
N ALA A 86 -6.47 -5.58 11.03
CA ALA A 86 -6.52 -7.05 11.13
C ALA A 86 -5.64 -7.71 10.06
N ALA A 87 -5.73 -7.25 8.79
CA ALA A 87 -4.89 -7.71 7.70
C ALA A 87 -3.40 -7.46 8.00
N ARG A 88 -3.09 -6.25 8.47
CA ARG A 88 -1.71 -5.83 8.80
C ARG A 88 -1.12 -6.63 9.95
N ALA A 89 -1.88 -6.91 11.00
CA ALA A 89 -1.40 -7.70 12.13
C ALA A 89 -0.93 -9.11 11.69
N GLN A 90 -1.66 -9.76 10.78
CA GLN A 90 -1.25 -11.04 10.18
C GLN A 90 -0.01 -10.88 9.28
N HIS A 91 0.06 -9.80 8.51
CA HIS A 91 1.14 -9.56 7.58
C HIS A 91 2.45 -9.19 8.30
N VAL A 92 2.39 -8.35 9.33
CA VAL A 92 3.56 -7.94 10.13
C VAL A 92 4.28 -9.12 10.76
N ALA A 93 3.57 -10.16 11.20
CA ALA A 93 4.19 -11.37 11.70
C ALA A 93 5.14 -12.00 10.65
N ARG A 94 4.68 -12.06 9.39
CA ARG A 94 5.50 -12.57 8.27
C ARG A 94 6.65 -11.62 7.91
N ILE A 95 6.39 -10.31 7.87
CA ILE A 95 7.45 -9.31 7.60
C ILE A 95 8.58 -9.46 8.64
N ARG A 96 8.25 -9.63 9.92
CA ARG A 96 9.24 -9.81 10.98
C ARG A 96 10.08 -11.08 10.78
N GLU A 97 9.48 -12.18 10.30
CA GLU A 97 10.21 -13.42 10.00
C GLU A 97 11.22 -13.21 8.88
N TRP A 98 10.85 -12.55 7.78
CA TRP A 98 11.74 -12.24 6.66
C TRP A 98 12.87 -11.29 7.08
N LEU A 99 12.55 -10.24 7.82
CA LEU A 99 13.57 -9.31 8.36
C LEU A 99 14.53 -10.01 9.32
N ALA A 100 14.05 -10.93 10.16
CA ALA A 100 14.89 -11.73 11.04
C ALA A 100 15.79 -12.72 10.29
N ALA A 101 15.37 -13.17 9.11
CA ALA A 101 16.19 -13.96 8.18
C ALA A 101 17.23 -13.12 7.41
N GLY A 102 17.29 -11.80 7.64
CA GLY A 102 18.22 -10.89 6.95
C GLY A 102 17.77 -10.45 5.56
N GLU A 103 16.53 -10.78 5.16
CA GLU A 103 16.00 -10.42 3.85
C GLU A 103 15.66 -8.93 3.75
N ILE A 104 15.71 -8.38 2.54
CA ILE A 104 15.13 -7.06 2.23
C ILE A 104 13.65 -7.27 1.89
N VAL A 105 12.77 -6.62 2.64
CA VAL A 105 11.33 -6.69 2.39
C VAL A 105 10.88 -5.46 1.64
N LEU A 106 10.24 -5.67 0.47
CA LEU A 106 9.65 -4.62 -0.37
C LEU A 106 8.12 -4.75 -0.30
N SER A 107 7.42 -3.73 0.18
CA SER A 107 5.96 -3.74 0.28
C SER A 107 5.32 -2.65 -0.57
N ASP A 108 4.39 -3.05 -1.45
CA ASP A 108 3.48 -2.12 -2.13
C ASP A 108 2.41 -1.69 -1.11
N ARG A 109 2.55 -0.50 -0.54
CA ARG A 109 1.85 0.10 0.60
C ARG A 109 2.17 -0.55 1.95
N TYR A 110 1.92 0.22 3.01
CA TYR A 110 1.96 -0.20 4.41
C TYR A 110 1.07 0.72 5.28
N ALA A 111 1.46 0.94 6.53
CA ALA A 111 0.67 1.67 7.52
C ALA A 111 0.38 3.14 7.13
N ASP A 112 1.32 3.80 6.47
CA ASP A 112 1.17 5.19 6.02
C ASP A 112 -0.04 5.38 5.09
N ALA A 113 -0.38 4.38 4.26
CA ALA A 113 -1.58 4.42 3.44
C ALA A 113 -2.86 4.59 4.27
N THR A 114 -2.96 3.97 5.45
CA THR A 114 -4.12 4.10 6.33
C THR A 114 -4.24 5.52 6.88
N ARG A 115 -3.13 6.14 7.30
CA ARG A 115 -3.11 7.55 7.74
C ARG A 115 -3.63 8.49 6.66
N VAL A 116 -3.29 8.21 5.42
CA VAL A 116 -3.68 9.04 4.27
C VAL A 116 -5.12 8.79 3.85
N TYR A 117 -5.49 7.54 3.57
CA TYR A 117 -6.80 7.20 3.01
C TYR A 117 -7.93 7.34 4.04
N GLN A 118 -7.76 6.80 5.24
CA GLN A 118 -8.79 6.86 6.28
C GLN A 118 -8.68 8.14 7.13
N GLY A 119 -7.47 8.65 7.35
CA GLY A 119 -7.26 9.92 8.05
C GLY A 119 -7.49 11.13 7.15
N ALA A 120 -6.50 11.51 6.37
CA ALA A 120 -6.53 12.76 5.59
C ALA A 120 -7.68 12.82 4.58
N ALA A 121 -7.99 11.71 3.87
CA ALA A 121 -8.99 11.72 2.82
C ALA A 121 -10.43 11.47 3.33
N ARG A 122 -10.64 10.58 4.33
CA ARG A 122 -11.96 10.30 4.92
C ARG A 122 -12.25 11.08 6.20
N GLY A 123 -11.26 11.75 6.78
CA GLY A 123 -11.43 12.65 7.93
C GLY A 123 -11.54 11.94 9.29
N LEU A 124 -11.04 10.69 9.41
CA LEU A 124 -10.93 10.06 10.71
C LEU A 124 -9.83 10.73 11.53
N ASP A 125 -10.06 10.75 12.85
CA ASP A 125 -9.13 11.30 13.82
C ASP A 125 -7.75 10.59 13.76
N GLU A 126 -6.68 11.40 13.75
CA GLU A 126 -5.31 10.92 13.60
C GLU A 126 -4.89 10.02 14.78
N ASP A 127 -5.28 10.35 16.02
CA ASP A 127 -4.92 9.57 17.22
C ASP A 127 -5.58 8.18 17.19
N THR A 128 -6.81 8.10 16.68
CA THR A 128 -7.52 6.82 16.49
C THR A 128 -6.75 5.92 15.51
N ILE A 129 -6.29 6.49 14.39
CA ILE A 129 -5.55 5.73 13.37
C ILE A 129 -4.18 5.30 13.90
N ILE A 130 -3.44 6.20 14.54
CA ILE A 130 -2.13 5.91 15.12
C ILE A 130 -2.24 4.80 16.17
N SER A 131 -3.30 4.82 17.00
CA SER A 131 -3.54 3.80 18.02
C SER A 131 -3.80 2.42 17.38
N ALA A 132 -4.66 2.35 16.37
CA ALA A 132 -4.95 1.13 15.62
C ALA A 132 -3.70 0.59 14.90
N GLU A 133 -2.95 1.47 14.25
CA GLU A 133 -1.69 1.15 13.57
C GLU A 133 -0.65 0.59 14.55
N ARG A 134 -0.44 1.25 15.69
CA ARG A 134 0.51 0.80 16.70
C ARG A 134 0.17 -0.60 17.23
N MET A 135 -1.11 -0.88 17.44
CA MET A 135 -1.56 -2.22 17.83
C MET A 135 -1.30 -3.25 16.73
N ALA A 136 -1.59 -2.92 15.47
CA ALA A 136 -1.44 -3.83 14.35
C ALA A 136 0.02 -4.09 13.97
N THR A 137 0.88 -3.07 14.05
CA THR A 137 2.29 -3.18 13.65
C THR A 137 3.22 -3.64 14.76
N GLY A 138 2.78 -3.49 16.04
CA GLY A 138 3.69 -3.65 17.18
C GLY A 138 4.91 -2.72 17.10
N GLY A 139 4.73 -1.53 16.51
CA GLY A 139 5.76 -0.52 16.33
C GLY A 139 6.72 -0.77 15.17
N LEU A 140 6.48 -1.77 14.30
CA LEU A 140 7.30 -1.96 13.10
C LEU A 140 7.07 -0.80 12.13
N THR A 141 8.14 -0.09 11.78
CA THR A 141 8.16 1.01 10.80
C THR A 141 9.10 0.68 9.66
N PRO A 142 8.85 1.17 8.43
CA PRO A 142 9.79 1.03 7.34
C PRO A 142 11.11 1.78 7.60
N ASP A 143 12.22 1.24 7.13
CA ASP A 143 13.52 1.94 7.10
C ASP A 143 13.53 3.03 6.02
N LEU A 144 12.78 2.81 4.93
CA LEU A 144 12.64 3.74 3.81
C LEU A 144 11.24 3.65 3.23
N THR A 145 10.63 4.81 3.00
CA THR A 145 9.37 4.94 2.25
C THR A 145 9.61 5.74 0.97
N LEU A 146 9.33 5.13 -0.17
CA LEU A 146 9.39 5.76 -1.48
C LEU A 146 8.00 6.29 -1.83
N LEU A 147 7.84 7.61 -1.89
CA LEU A 147 6.61 8.26 -2.32
C LEU A 147 6.66 8.56 -3.82
N PHE A 148 5.80 7.93 -4.57
CA PHE A 148 5.61 8.16 -6.00
C PHE A 148 4.59 9.28 -6.18
N ASP A 149 5.08 10.52 -6.31
CA ASP A 149 4.21 11.69 -6.49
C ASP A 149 3.88 11.90 -7.97
N ILE A 150 2.58 12.00 -8.26
CA ILE A 150 2.03 12.23 -9.60
C ILE A 150 0.82 13.15 -9.49
N PRO A 151 0.59 14.07 -10.46
CA PRO A 151 -0.68 14.78 -10.56
C PRO A 151 -1.84 13.80 -10.62
N VAL A 152 -2.91 14.08 -9.87
CA VAL A 152 -4.02 13.13 -9.66
C VAL A 152 -4.67 12.76 -10.99
N GLU A 153 -4.92 13.72 -11.87
CA GLU A 153 -5.54 13.49 -13.17
C GLU A 153 -4.71 12.52 -14.03
N GLU A 154 -3.39 12.67 -14.02
CA GLU A 154 -2.48 11.78 -14.76
C GLU A 154 -2.47 10.38 -14.17
N GLY A 155 -2.44 10.26 -12.84
CA GLY A 155 -2.52 8.96 -12.15
C GLY A 155 -3.82 8.23 -12.49
N LEU A 156 -4.97 8.91 -12.40
CA LEU A 156 -6.27 8.34 -12.74
C LEU A 156 -6.38 7.98 -14.23
N ARG A 157 -5.82 8.81 -15.12
CA ARG A 157 -5.76 8.48 -16.56
C ARG A 157 -5.02 7.16 -16.79
N ARG A 158 -3.82 7.00 -16.21
CA ARG A 158 -3.04 5.74 -16.30
C ARG A 158 -3.79 4.55 -15.71
N ARG A 159 -4.51 4.76 -14.60
CA ARG A 159 -5.32 3.70 -13.96
C ARG A 159 -6.47 3.25 -14.84
N HIS A 160 -7.16 4.19 -15.51
CA HIS A 160 -8.23 3.87 -16.46
C HIS A 160 -7.69 3.17 -17.72
N GLU A 161 -6.52 3.56 -18.22
CA GLU A 161 -5.89 2.85 -19.34
C GLU A 161 -5.50 1.42 -18.98
N ALA A 162 -4.97 1.18 -17.78
CA ALA A 162 -4.68 -0.17 -17.29
C ALA A 162 -5.98 -1.00 -17.18
N HIS A 163 -7.08 -0.38 -16.73
CA HIS A 163 -8.39 -1.03 -16.71
C HIS A 163 -8.88 -1.42 -18.11
N ALA A 164 -8.75 -0.54 -19.10
CA ALA A 164 -9.10 -0.84 -20.48
C ALA A 164 -8.28 -2.01 -21.05
N ASN A 165 -7.10 -2.27 -20.49
CA ASN A 165 -6.21 -3.38 -20.84
C ASN A 165 -6.39 -4.63 -19.95
N GLY A 166 -7.47 -4.69 -19.14
CA GLY A 166 -7.87 -5.89 -18.39
C GLY A 166 -7.67 -5.84 -16.87
N ASP A 167 -7.11 -4.77 -16.31
CA ASP A 167 -7.03 -4.61 -14.86
C ASP A 167 -8.41 -4.32 -14.26
N GLU A 168 -8.73 -4.91 -13.12
CA GLU A 168 -9.97 -4.63 -12.41
C GLU A 168 -9.89 -3.32 -11.62
N LEU A 169 -10.94 -2.49 -11.71
CA LEU A 169 -11.13 -1.34 -10.82
C LEU A 169 -11.75 -1.80 -9.50
N ASN A 170 -11.14 -1.39 -8.42
CA ASN A 170 -11.67 -1.59 -7.09
C ASN A 170 -12.48 -0.36 -6.60
N ARG A 171 -13.04 -0.45 -5.40
CA ARG A 171 -13.85 0.61 -4.80
C ARG A 171 -13.10 1.94 -4.65
N LEU A 172 -11.81 1.92 -4.32
CA LEU A 172 -11.01 3.13 -4.13
C LEU A 172 -10.70 3.83 -5.46
N ASP A 173 -10.55 3.09 -6.55
CA ASP A 173 -10.36 3.66 -7.89
C ASP A 173 -11.57 4.48 -8.37
N ARG A 174 -12.75 4.25 -7.77
CA ARG A 174 -14.02 4.91 -8.11
C ARG A 174 -14.33 6.14 -7.24
N GLU A 175 -13.43 6.50 -6.34
CA GLU A 175 -13.57 7.69 -5.50
C GLU A 175 -13.47 8.98 -6.34
N THR A 176 -13.92 10.10 -5.77
CA THR A 176 -13.92 11.39 -6.45
C THR A 176 -12.52 11.96 -6.65
N LEU A 177 -12.34 12.83 -7.63
CA LEU A 177 -11.09 13.57 -7.84
C LEU A 177 -10.64 14.28 -6.55
N ALA A 178 -11.57 14.95 -5.84
CA ALA A 178 -11.29 15.62 -4.58
C ALA A 178 -10.80 14.66 -3.48
N PHE A 179 -11.22 13.39 -3.49
CA PHE A 179 -10.70 12.38 -2.58
C PHE A 179 -9.22 12.09 -2.90
N HIS A 180 -8.89 11.85 -4.17
CA HIS A 180 -7.52 11.57 -4.60
C HIS A 180 -6.58 12.77 -4.39
N GLU A 181 -7.08 14.01 -4.50
CA GLU A 181 -6.32 15.22 -4.16
C GLU A 181 -5.98 15.27 -2.66
N ARG A 182 -6.93 14.92 -1.78
CA ARG A 182 -6.65 14.79 -0.35
C ARG A 182 -5.65 13.67 -0.05
N VAL A 183 -5.72 12.56 -0.78
CA VAL A 183 -4.74 11.46 -0.67
C VAL A 183 -3.33 11.96 -1.02
N ARG A 184 -3.16 12.62 -2.16
CA ARG A 184 -1.85 13.18 -2.56
C ARG A 184 -1.32 14.17 -1.54
N THR A 185 -2.16 15.12 -1.11
CA THR A 185 -1.80 16.11 -0.09
C THR A 185 -1.41 15.46 1.24
N GLY A 186 -2.14 14.43 1.65
CA GLY A 186 -1.84 13.65 2.86
C GLY A 186 -0.48 12.97 2.82
N TYR A 187 -0.12 12.34 1.70
CA TYR A 187 1.19 11.74 1.52
C TYR A 187 2.32 12.76 1.59
N LEU A 188 2.19 13.89 0.89
CA LEU A 188 3.18 14.97 0.92
C LEU A 188 3.36 15.54 2.34
N ALA A 189 2.26 15.68 3.09
CA ALA A 189 2.31 16.14 4.48
C ALA A 189 3.02 15.13 5.40
N LEU A 190 2.81 13.82 5.23
CA LEU A 190 3.53 12.79 5.99
C LEU A 190 5.02 12.78 5.64
N ALA A 191 5.37 12.86 4.36
CA ALA A 191 6.76 12.91 3.92
C ALA A 191 7.51 14.12 4.50
N ALA A 192 6.84 15.28 4.59
CA ALA A 192 7.42 16.48 5.18
C ALA A 192 7.65 16.39 6.70
N ARG A 193 6.86 15.56 7.42
CA ARG A 193 7.02 15.33 8.87
C ARG A 193 8.21 14.42 9.21
N GLU A 194 8.58 13.49 8.31
CA GLU A 194 9.61 12.47 8.55
C GLU A 194 10.63 12.39 7.38
N PRO A 195 11.34 13.49 7.04
CA PRO A 195 12.16 13.58 5.83
C PRO A 195 13.34 12.58 5.81
N SER A 196 13.75 12.04 6.95
CA SER A 196 14.83 11.03 7.02
C SER A 196 14.38 9.66 6.50
N ARG A 197 13.09 9.33 6.62
CA ARG A 197 12.49 8.06 6.21
C ARG A 197 11.93 8.11 4.79
N TRP A 198 11.46 9.26 4.33
CA TRP A 198 10.77 9.42 3.06
C TRP A 198 11.68 9.96 1.95
N VAL A 199 11.51 9.40 0.75
CA VAL A 199 12.06 9.97 -0.48
C VAL A 199 10.90 10.18 -1.46
N ILE A 200 10.73 11.41 -1.91
CA ILE A 200 9.70 11.77 -2.90
C ILE A 200 10.30 11.62 -4.30
N LEU A 201 9.63 10.86 -5.15
CA LEU A 201 10.03 10.55 -6.51
C LEU A 201 9.01 11.12 -7.49
N ASP A 202 9.46 11.78 -8.53
CA ASP A 202 8.61 12.28 -9.61
C ASP A 202 8.13 11.11 -10.48
N ALA A 203 6.88 10.69 -10.25
CA ALA A 203 6.28 9.59 -10.99
C ALA A 203 5.72 9.99 -12.38
N THR A 204 5.98 11.21 -12.85
CA THR A 204 5.73 11.62 -14.24
C THR A 204 6.83 11.15 -15.19
N LEU A 205 8.00 10.81 -14.66
CA LEU A 205 9.13 10.26 -15.41
C LEU A 205 8.78 8.96 -16.13
N THR A 206 9.57 8.62 -17.15
CA THR A 206 9.45 7.30 -17.79
C THR A 206 9.78 6.18 -16.78
N PRO A 207 9.28 4.95 -17.02
CA PRO A 207 9.56 3.82 -16.12
C PRO A 207 11.05 3.61 -15.85
N ASP A 208 11.92 3.75 -16.86
CA ASP A 208 13.36 3.55 -16.73
C ASP A 208 14.05 4.69 -15.96
N GLN A 209 13.65 5.93 -16.21
CA GLN A 209 14.15 7.09 -15.45
C GLN A 209 13.74 6.99 -13.98
N LEU A 210 12.50 6.60 -13.73
CA LEU A 210 12.00 6.42 -12.38
C LEU A 210 12.70 5.24 -11.67
N ALA A 211 12.97 4.13 -12.39
CA ALA A 211 13.74 3.01 -11.85
C ALA A 211 15.17 3.42 -11.46
N THR A 212 15.80 4.30 -12.23
CA THR A 212 17.11 4.88 -11.86
C THR A 212 16.99 5.71 -10.59
N ALA A 213 15.99 6.60 -10.49
CA ALA A 213 15.78 7.41 -9.29
C ALA A 213 15.47 6.56 -8.03
N VAL A 214 14.69 5.48 -8.19
CA VAL A 214 14.43 4.49 -7.12
C VAL A 214 15.74 3.84 -6.66
N TRP A 215 16.56 3.40 -7.60
CA TRP A 215 17.86 2.77 -7.29
C TRP A 215 18.80 3.72 -6.53
N ASP A 216 18.91 4.96 -6.99
CA ASP A 216 19.75 5.98 -6.37
C ASP A 216 19.29 6.32 -4.95
N ALA A 217 17.97 6.26 -4.68
CA ALA A 217 17.40 6.44 -3.35
C ALA A 217 17.68 5.27 -2.40
N VAL A 218 17.70 4.04 -2.93
CA VAL A 218 17.82 2.80 -2.14
C VAL A 218 19.27 2.45 -1.86
N THR A 219 20.16 2.55 -2.87
CA THR A 219 21.55 2.08 -2.79
C THR A 219 22.34 2.58 -1.56
N PRO A 220 22.25 3.87 -1.16
CA PRO A 220 22.99 4.35 0.00
C PRO A 220 22.54 3.76 1.35
N ARG A 221 21.41 3.07 1.35
CA ARG A 221 20.79 2.48 2.55
C ARG A 221 20.87 0.95 2.59
N LEU A 222 21.35 0.34 1.50
CA LEU A 222 21.49 -1.12 1.45
C LEU A 222 22.47 -1.63 2.50
N PRO A 223 22.18 -2.77 3.15
CA PRO A 223 23.17 -3.43 4.00
C PRO A 223 24.40 -3.77 3.16
N HIS A 224 25.59 -3.58 3.72
CA HIS A 224 26.80 -3.99 3.06
C HIS A 224 26.76 -5.49 2.78
N SER A 225 27.00 -5.88 1.53
CA SER A 225 27.19 -7.28 1.17
C SER A 225 28.39 -7.81 1.95
N GLY A 226 28.15 -8.71 2.91
CA GLY A 226 29.19 -9.34 3.70
C GLY A 226 30.00 -10.36 2.89
#